data_164f48bc1aad99c56953c630c59d0d06
#
_entry.id   164f48bc1aad99c56953c630c59d0d06
#
_cell.length_a   1.000
_cell.length_b   1.000
_cell.length_c   1.000
_cell.angle_alpha   90.00
_cell.angle_beta   90.00
_cell.angle_gamma   90.00
#
_symmetry.space_group_name_H-M   'P 1'
#
loop_
_entity.id
_entity.type
_entity.pdbx_description
1 polymer ?
#
loop_
_entity_poly.entity_id
_entity_poly.type
_entity_poly.pdbx_seq_one_letter_code
_entity_poly.pdbx_strand_id
1 'polypeptide(L)'
;DKGYVHYTPNMGILPLREAVAEHIKRQTGVSYDPKTEVMITCGGQQAILLTMKAVLEPGDEVLLPSPGYGLYYNCAAIADAQVRAYALKAPDFGWGGAEAGERTKMLFINSPHNPTGAVLSKEELGQIADFAKANNLLVVSDEAYDRLLYDGLEHRSIASEPGMRDRTVILGSFSKTYSMTGWRIGYLAGPAEVIRGMALLQQSFVLSVNSFAQWGAVEAMTGPQDCVEEMRQQFDIRRKAMMEALSTIPNVSFAAPKGAFYIYLNHEKTGLDPV
;
A
#
# COMPACT_ATOMS: atom_id res chain seq x y z
N ASP A 1 0.89 26.58 -22.98
CA ASP A 1 1.55 25.29 -23.20
C ASP A 1 2.88 25.28 -22.42
N LYS A 2 2.96 24.42 -21.36
CA LYS A 2 4.14 24.32 -20.51
C LYS A 2 5.13 23.23 -20.98
N GLY A 3 4.89 22.61 -22.14
CA GLY A 3 5.79 21.61 -22.73
C GLY A 3 5.87 20.27 -21.99
N TYR A 4 4.85 19.90 -21.20
CA TYR A 4 4.83 18.63 -20.43
C TYR A 4 4.56 17.40 -21.30
N VAL A 5 5.22 17.27 -22.41
CA VAL A 5 5.05 16.20 -23.40
C VAL A 5 6.32 15.38 -23.66
N HIS A 6 7.40 15.74 -23.00
CA HIS A 6 8.70 15.07 -23.15
C HIS A 6 8.93 14.01 -22.07
N TYR A 7 9.89 13.14 -22.29
CA TYR A 7 10.36 12.20 -21.28
C TYR A 7 10.82 12.91 -20.01
N THR A 8 10.57 12.31 -18.88
CA THR A 8 11.03 12.75 -17.56
C THR A 8 12.11 11.77 -17.04
N PRO A 9 12.84 12.13 -15.99
CA PRO A 9 13.71 11.15 -15.31
C PRO A 9 12.94 9.89 -14.97
N ASN A 10 13.58 8.72 -15.07
CA ASN A 10 12.90 7.44 -14.84
C ASN A 10 12.33 7.29 -13.43
N MET A 11 12.99 7.85 -12.42
CA MET A 11 12.48 7.90 -11.04
C MET A 11 11.34 8.92 -10.83
N GLY A 12 10.93 9.66 -11.86
CA GLY A 12 9.95 10.73 -11.78
C GLY A 12 10.58 12.11 -11.57
N ILE A 13 9.78 13.17 -11.78
CA ILE A 13 10.24 14.55 -11.63
C ILE A 13 10.56 14.85 -10.16
N LEU A 14 11.63 15.63 -9.94
CA LEU A 14 12.07 15.94 -8.58
C LEU A 14 11.00 16.66 -7.73
N PRO A 15 10.25 17.64 -8.25
CA PRO A 15 9.19 18.29 -7.47
C PRO A 15 8.15 17.31 -6.92
N LEU A 16 7.80 16.25 -7.67
CA LEU A 16 6.85 15.25 -7.18
C LEU A 16 7.48 14.35 -6.11
N ARG A 17 8.74 13.96 -6.29
CA ARG A 17 9.47 13.17 -5.28
C ARG A 17 9.67 13.95 -3.97
N GLU A 18 9.91 15.26 -4.06
CA GLU A 18 9.97 16.16 -2.90
C GLU A 18 8.60 16.25 -2.19
N ALA A 19 7.51 16.40 -2.95
CA ALA A 19 6.17 16.42 -2.40
C ALA A 19 5.80 15.09 -1.71
N VAL A 20 6.19 13.95 -2.28
CA VAL A 20 6.01 12.61 -1.67
C VAL A 20 6.81 12.49 -0.37
N ALA A 21 8.09 12.88 -0.38
CA ALA A 21 8.94 12.82 0.81
C ALA A 21 8.37 13.66 1.95
N GLU A 22 7.90 14.87 1.65
CA GLU A 22 7.26 15.76 2.63
C GLU A 22 5.93 15.20 3.15
N HIS A 23 5.12 14.59 2.27
CA HIS A 23 3.88 13.92 2.66
C HIS A 23 4.15 12.79 3.67
N ILE A 24 5.08 11.90 3.35
CA ILE A 24 5.46 10.79 4.25
C ILE A 24 5.96 11.35 5.58
N LYS A 25 6.85 12.35 5.55
CA LYS A 25 7.39 12.97 6.76
C LYS A 25 6.29 13.56 7.65
N ARG A 26 5.31 14.25 7.07
CA ARG A 26 4.19 14.83 7.84
C ARG A 26 3.33 13.75 8.49
N GLN A 27 3.09 12.63 7.80
CA GLN A 27 2.22 11.57 8.30
C GLN A 27 2.91 10.65 9.29
N THR A 28 4.18 10.37 9.10
CA THR A 28 4.88 9.29 9.80
C THR A 28 6.04 9.76 10.67
N GLY A 29 6.50 10.99 10.48
CA GLY A 29 7.73 11.50 11.09
C GLY A 29 9.01 10.98 10.42
N VAL A 30 8.91 10.05 9.45
CA VAL A 30 10.06 9.44 8.78
C VAL A 30 10.49 10.27 7.58
N SER A 31 11.78 10.52 7.45
CA SER A 31 12.35 11.30 6.34
C SER A 31 13.05 10.38 5.34
N TYR A 32 12.78 10.62 4.06
CA TYR A 32 13.46 10.00 2.92
C TYR A 32 14.08 11.07 2.03
N ASP A 33 15.28 10.80 1.46
CA ASP A 33 15.89 11.68 0.48
C ASP A 33 15.13 11.57 -0.86
N PRO A 34 14.49 12.66 -1.34
CA PRO A 34 13.75 12.63 -2.59
C PRO A 34 14.62 12.33 -3.81
N LYS A 35 15.95 12.47 -3.71
CA LYS A 35 16.86 12.22 -4.84
C LYS A 35 17.21 10.75 -5.01
N THR A 36 17.24 9.98 -3.93
CA THR A 36 17.76 8.60 -3.93
C THR A 36 16.82 7.58 -3.35
N GLU A 37 15.83 7.98 -2.53
CA GLU A 37 14.99 7.10 -1.74
C GLU A 37 13.50 7.18 -2.10
N VAL A 38 13.13 8.03 -3.09
CA VAL A 38 11.74 8.18 -3.56
C VAL A 38 11.66 7.98 -5.07
N MET A 39 10.67 7.21 -5.51
CA MET A 39 10.46 6.90 -6.92
C MET A 39 8.96 6.95 -7.27
N ILE A 40 8.64 7.51 -8.43
CA ILE A 40 7.28 7.58 -8.98
C ILE A 40 7.06 6.40 -9.92
N THR A 41 5.86 5.81 -9.86
CA THR A 41 5.48 4.61 -10.62
C THR A 41 4.19 4.82 -11.40
N CYS A 42 3.92 3.95 -12.39
CA CYS A 42 2.64 3.90 -13.10
C CYS A 42 1.54 3.26 -12.23
N GLY A 43 1.24 3.89 -11.09
CA GLY A 43 0.31 3.41 -10.08
C GLY A 43 0.91 2.34 -9.15
N GLY A 44 0.18 2.04 -8.08
CA GLY A 44 0.61 1.07 -7.06
C GLY A 44 0.85 -0.35 -7.61
N GLN A 45 0.16 -0.75 -8.67
CA GLN A 45 0.35 -2.08 -9.27
C GLN A 45 1.78 -2.28 -9.79
N GLN A 46 2.31 -1.27 -10.52
CA GLN A 46 3.70 -1.34 -10.97
C GLN A 46 4.67 -1.32 -9.78
N ALA A 47 4.37 -0.54 -8.75
CA ALA A 47 5.18 -0.48 -7.54
C ALA A 47 5.33 -1.86 -6.88
N ILE A 48 4.23 -2.63 -6.75
CA ILE A 48 4.24 -3.99 -6.20
C ILE A 48 5.17 -4.88 -7.02
N LEU A 49 4.99 -4.92 -8.35
CA LEU A 49 5.77 -5.78 -9.23
C LEU A 49 7.26 -5.41 -9.21
N LEU A 50 7.58 -4.13 -9.31
CA LEU A 50 8.97 -3.65 -9.28
C LEU A 50 9.67 -4.03 -7.98
N THR A 51 8.97 -3.92 -6.83
CA THR A 51 9.55 -4.27 -5.54
C THR A 51 9.87 -5.76 -5.46
N MET A 52 8.95 -6.63 -5.88
CA MET A 52 9.20 -8.06 -5.91
C MET A 52 10.34 -8.45 -6.86
N LYS A 53 10.33 -7.93 -8.09
CA LYS A 53 11.36 -8.24 -9.10
C LYS A 53 12.75 -7.67 -8.77
N ALA A 54 12.83 -6.61 -7.99
CA ALA A 54 14.11 -6.00 -7.59
C ALA A 54 14.78 -6.72 -6.42
N VAL A 55 14.02 -7.48 -5.63
CA VAL A 55 14.49 -8.02 -4.35
C VAL A 55 14.48 -9.55 -4.33
N LEU A 56 13.51 -10.18 -5.00
CA LEU A 56 13.34 -11.63 -4.95
C LEU A 56 14.04 -12.29 -6.13
N GLU A 57 14.75 -13.39 -5.85
CA GLU A 57 15.29 -14.32 -6.82
C GLU A 57 14.33 -15.51 -7.02
N PRO A 58 14.42 -16.24 -8.14
CA PRO A 58 13.61 -17.43 -8.35
C PRO A 58 13.67 -18.43 -7.19
N GLY A 59 12.49 -18.74 -6.64
CA GLY A 59 12.34 -19.61 -5.49
C GLY A 59 12.54 -18.95 -4.12
N ASP A 60 12.83 -17.65 -4.03
CA ASP A 60 12.70 -16.94 -2.77
C ASP A 60 11.24 -16.86 -2.34
N GLU A 61 11.02 -16.70 -1.03
CA GLU A 61 9.70 -16.72 -0.46
C GLU A 61 9.26 -15.33 -0.03
N VAL A 62 8.01 -14.99 -0.33
CA VAL A 62 7.33 -13.79 0.12
C VAL A 62 6.13 -14.12 1.00
N LEU A 63 6.01 -13.45 2.14
CA LEU A 63 4.86 -13.54 3.04
C LEU A 63 3.77 -12.57 2.55
N LEU A 64 2.57 -13.12 2.26
CA LEU A 64 1.41 -12.35 1.79
C LEU A 64 0.20 -12.54 2.71
N PRO A 65 -0.62 -11.49 2.96
CA PRO A 65 -1.82 -11.60 3.78
C PRO A 65 -2.91 -12.44 3.11
N SER A 66 -3.62 -13.24 3.89
CA SER A 66 -4.81 -13.99 3.44
C SER A 66 -5.95 -13.81 4.46
N PRO A 67 -7.10 -13.19 4.07
CA PRO A 67 -7.37 -12.63 2.75
C PRO A 67 -6.43 -11.48 2.39
N GLY A 68 -6.27 -11.17 1.10
CA GLY A 68 -5.39 -10.11 0.61
C GLY A 68 -5.71 -9.67 -0.80
N TYR A 69 -5.05 -8.62 -1.26
CA TYR A 69 -5.23 -8.13 -2.61
C TYR A 69 -4.64 -9.11 -3.62
N GLY A 70 -5.49 -9.69 -4.49
CA GLY A 70 -5.10 -10.77 -5.41
C GLY A 70 -3.90 -10.45 -6.32
N LEU A 71 -3.65 -9.17 -6.60
CA LEU A 71 -2.50 -8.76 -7.41
C LEU A 71 -1.15 -9.11 -6.76
N TYR A 72 -1.04 -9.16 -5.44
CA TYR A 72 0.20 -9.56 -4.77
C TYR A 72 0.61 -10.97 -5.22
N TYR A 73 -0.34 -11.90 -5.28
CA TYR A 73 -0.11 -13.29 -5.72
C TYR A 73 0.31 -13.36 -7.19
N ASN A 74 -0.34 -12.56 -8.05
CA ASN A 74 0.02 -12.49 -9.47
C ASN A 74 1.44 -11.91 -9.65
N CYS A 75 1.79 -10.86 -8.91
CA CYS A 75 3.14 -10.26 -8.97
C CYS A 75 4.21 -11.23 -8.45
N ALA A 76 3.92 -12.00 -7.39
CA ALA A 76 4.82 -13.04 -6.89
C ALA A 76 5.08 -14.12 -7.94
N ALA A 77 4.02 -14.57 -8.62
CA ALA A 77 4.16 -15.54 -9.72
C ALA A 77 5.01 -14.99 -10.89
N ILE A 78 4.81 -13.71 -11.28
CA ILE A 78 5.64 -13.05 -12.31
C ILE A 78 7.09 -12.89 -11.84
N ALA A 79 7.32 -12.77 -10.53
CA ALA A 79 8.65 -12.67 -9.94
C ALA A 79 9.32 -14.03 -9.74
N ASP A 80 8.68 -15.15 -10.10
CA ASP A 80 9.12 -16.53 -9.84
C ASP A 80 9.34 -16.82 -8.35
N ALA A 81 8.64 -16.08 -7.47
CA ALA A 81 8.72 -16.21 -6.03
C ALA A 81 7.69 -17.21 -5.49
N GLN A 82 8.04 -17.89 -4.40
CA GLN A 82 7.13 -18.74 -3.67
C GLN A 82 6.28 -17.89 -2.72
N VAL A 83 4.98 -18.18 -2.64
CA VAL A 83 4.09 -17.47 -1.72
C VAL A 83 3.88 -18.32 -0.47
N ARG A 84 4.13 -17.73 0.69
CA ARG A 84 3.64 -18.23 1.97
C ARG A 84 2.59 -17.27 2.50
N ALA A 85 1.35 -17.73 2.60
CA ALA A 85 0.27 -16.92 3.13
C ALA A 85 0.29 -16.90 4.64
N TYR A 86 0.08 -15.73 5.24
CA TYR A 86 -0.23 -15.60 6.66
C TYR A 86 -1.70 -15.20 6.86
N ALA A 87 -2.36 -15.82 7.85
CA ALA A 87 -3.79 -15.67 8.03
C ALA A 87 -4.15 -14.40 8.79
N LEU A 88 -5.05 -13.60 8.22
CA LEU A 88 -5.79 -12.56 8.92
C LEU A 88 -7.16 -13.11 9.31
N LYS A 89 -7.44 -13.22 10.61
CA LYS A 89 -8.64 -13.90 11.11
C LYS A 89 -9.72 -12.92 11.55
N ALA A 90 -10.96 -13.26 11.19
CA ALA A 90 -12.12 -12.54 11.69
C ALA A 90 -12.21 -12.63 13.24
N PRO A 91 -12.82 -11.64 13.91
CA PRO A 91 -13.46 -10.48 13.31
C PRO A 91 -12.52 -9.34 12.94
N ASP A 92 -11.34 -9.23 13.57
CA ASP A 92 -10.53 -8.02 13.50
C ASP A 92 -9.62 -7.95 12.27
N PHE A 93 -9.31 -9.12 11.67
CA PHE A 93 -8.37 -9.24 10.54
C PHE A 93 -7.01 -8.55 10.80
N GLY A 94 -6.59 -8.55 12.06
CA GLY A 94 -5.32 -8.01 12.50
C GLY A 94 -4.15 -9.00 12.34
N TRP A 95 -2.99 -8.58 12.81
CA TRP A 95 -1.78 -9.40 12.78
C TRP A 95 -1.85 -10.55 13.80
N GLY A 96 -1.94 -11.77 13.31
CA GLY A 96 -1.93 -13.00 14.13
C GLY A 96 -0.59 -13.74 14.17
N GLY A 97 0.47 -13.12 13.62
CA GLY A 97 1.76 -13.76 13.42
C GLY A 97 1.91 -14.41 12.05
N ALA A 98 3.13 -14.76 11.71
CA ALA A 98 3.51 -15.50 10.50
C ALA A 98 4.70 -16.42 10.80
N GLU A 99 5.01 -17.32 9.89
CA GLU A 99 6.20 -18.16 9.95
C GLU A 99 7.11 -17.82 8.76
N ALA A 100 8.38 -17.56 9.05
CA ALA A 100 9.40 -17.34 8.01
C ALA A 100 10.28 -18.59 7.89
N GLY A 101 10.57 -18.99 6.66
CA GLY A 101 11.55 -20.00 6.33
C GLY A 101 12.91 -19.40 5.97
N GLU A 102 13.91 -20.23 5.69
CA GLU A 102 15.26 -19.76 5.33
C GLU A 102 15.29 -18.95 4.01
N ARG A 103 14.33 -19.18 3.12
CA ARG A 103 14.19 -18.48 1.85
C ARG A 103 13.23 -17.30 1.90
N THR A 104 12.61 -17.02 3.03
CA THR A 104 11.73 -15.86 3.19
C THR A 104 12.55 -14.58 3.19
N LYS A 105 12.27 -13.66 2.26
CA LYS A 105 13.00 -12.39 2.09
C LYS A 105 12.12 -11.18 2.32
N MET A 106 10.82 -11.32 2.13
CA MET A 106 9.91 -10.19 2.06
C MET A 106 8.60 -10.47 2.79
N LEU A 107 8.08 -9.45 3.45
CA LEU A 107 6.75 -9.43 4.07
C LEU A 107 5.94 -8.28 3.48
N PHE A 108 4.78 -8.57 2.90
CA PHE A 108 3.79 -7.54 2.56
C PHE A 108 2.80 -7.34 3.70
N ILE A 109 2.57 -6.09 4.04
CA ILE A 109 1.45 -5.66 4.87
C ILE A 109 0.64 -4.61 4.10
N ASN A 110 -0.65 -4.50 4.41
CA ASN A 110 -1.52 -3.50 3.81
C ASN A 110 -2.42 -2.90 4.91
N SER A 111 -2.29 -1.60 5.14
CA SER A 111 -3.09 -0.91 6.15
C SER A 111 -3.31 0.55 5.72
N PRO A 112 -4.58 0.96 5.59
CA PRO A 112 -5.85 0.20 5.68
C PRO A 112 -5.94 -0.95 4.69
N HIS A 113 -6.56 -2.05 5.10
CA HIS A 113 -6.48 -3.33 4.40
C HIS A 113 -7.54 -3.52 3.30
N ASN A 114 -7.10 -3.96 2.13
CA ASN A 114 -7.95 -4.47 1.06
C ASN A 114 -7.90 -6.02 1.08
N PRO A 115 -9.01 -6.75 1.34
CA PRO A 115 -10.39 -6.30 1.21
C PRO A 115 -11.16 -6.11 2.54
N THR A 116 -10.53 -6.19 3.71
CA THR A 116 -11.26 -6.30 4.98
C THR A 116 -11.64 -4.96 5.61
N GLY A 117 -10.99 -3.86 5.21
CA GLY A 117 -11.14 -2.57 5.87
C GLY A 117 -10.48 -2.47 7.25
N ALA A 118 -9.72 -3.49 7.66
CA ALA A 118 -8.97 -3.47 8.91
C ALA A 118 -7.84 -2.43 8.88
N VAL A 119 -7.47 -1.94 10.04
CA VAL A 119 -6.36 -0.99 10.22
C VAL A 119 -5.48 -1.54 11.33
N LEU A 120 -4.19 -1.71 11.04
CA LEU A 120 -3.21 -2.20 11.99
C LEU A 120 -3.03 -1.20 13.14
N SER A 121 -3.09 -1.71 14.37
CA SER A 121 -2.84 -0.95 15.58
C SER A 121 -1.33 -0.71 15.78
N LYS A 122 -0.99 0.18 16.70
CA LYS A 122 0.41 0.42 17.09
C LYS A 122 1.07 -0.84 17.63
N GLU A 123 0.35 -1.61 18.43
CA GLU A 123 0.81 -2.86 19.04
C GLU A 123 1.11 -3.90 17.96
N GLU A 124 0.23 -4.04 16.97
CA GLU A 124 0.43 -4.95 15.84
C GLU A 124 1.62 -4.53 14.96
N LEU A 125 1.77 -3.23 14.68
CA LEU A 125 2.94 -2.71 13.96
C LEU A 125 4.24 -3.01 14.72
N GLY A 126 4.26 -2.88 16.04
CA GLY A 126 5.39 -3.28 16.89
C GLY A 126 5.71 -4.77 16.78
N GLN A 127 4.70 -5.65 16.84
CA GLN A 127 4.87 -7.09 16.68
C GLN A 127 5.41 -7.46 15.28
N ILE A 128 4.88 -6.83 14.23
CA ILE A 128 5.35 -7.01 12.85
C ILE A 128 6.80 -6.55 12.73
N ALA A 129 7.16 -5.42 13.34
CA ALA A 129 8.52 -4.90 13.33
C ALA A 129 9.49 -5.86 14.00
N ASP A 130 9.13 -6.43 15.14
CA ASP A 130 9.96 -7.41 15.84
C ASP A 130 10.11 -8.69 15.03
N PHE A 131 9.04 -9.19 14.44
CA PHE A 131 9.07 -10.34 13.54
C PHE A 131 9.97 -10.11 12.32
N ALA A 132 9.84 -8.96 11.67
CA ALA A 132 10.64 -8.61 10.49
C ALA A 132 12.14 -8.47 10.82
N LYS A 133 12.47 -7.87 11.97
CA LYS A 133 13.85 -7.75 12.45
C LYS A 133 14.46 -9.13 12.79
N ALA A 134 13.71 -9.97 13.49
CA ALA A 134 14.17 -11.30 13.90
C ALA A 134 14.46 -12.22 12.70
N ASN A 135 13.73 -12.05 11.59
CA ASN A 135 13.86 -12.86 10.38
C ASN A 135 14.59 -12.14 9.24
N ASN A 136 15.16 -10.96 9.50
CA ASN A 136 15.85 -10.12 8.51
C ASN A 136 15.06 -9.89 7.21
N LEU A 137 13.76 -9.57 7.34
CA LEU A 137 12.87 -9.35 6.18
C LEU A 137 12.86 -7.89 5.74
N LEU A 138 12.74 -7.67 4.43
CA LEU A 138 12.26 -6.42 3.88
C LEU A 138 10.73 -6.37 4.01
N VAL A 139 10.20 -5.28 4.56
CA VAL A 139 8.75 -5.07 4.67
C VAL A 139 8.28 -4.16 3.54
N VAL A 140 7.25 -4.57 2.82
CA VAL A 140 6.52 -3.70 1.88
C VAL A 140 5.22 -3.29 2.55
N SER A 141 5.12 -2.01 2.89
CA SER A 141 3.93 -1.41 3.50
C SER A 141 3.07 -0.77 2.42
N ASP A 142 2.01 -1.46 2.01
CA ASP A 142 1.03 -0.89 1.08
C ASP A 142 0.08 0.03 1.84
N GLU A 143 0.28 1.33 1.66
CA GLU A 143 -0.43 2.42 2.33
C GLU A 143 -1.35 3.18 1.37
N ALA A 144 -1.83 2.51 0.31
CA ALA A 144 -2.65 3.13 -0.74
C ALA A 144 -3.97 3.76 -0.23
N TYR A 145 -4.38 3.43 0.99
CA TYR A 145 -5.60 3.95 1.63
C TYR A 145 -5.30 4.84 2.85
N ASP A 146 -4.09 5.34 3.00
CA ASP A 146 -3.58 6.12 4.14
C ASP A 146 -4.48 7.28 4.59
N ARG A 147 -5.23 7.89 3.65
CA ARG A 147 -6.17 9.00 3.91
C ARG A 147 -7.64 8.57 4.05
N LEU A 148 -7.93 7.29 3.88
CA LEU A 148 -9.29 6.73 4.01
C LEU A 148 -9.41 5.97 5.34
N LEU A 149 -9.46 6.73 6.42
CA LEU A 149 -9.62 6.26 7.79
C LEU A 149 -10.88 6.86 8.40
N TYR A 150 -11.51 6.14 9.30
CA TYR A 150 -12.79 6.52 9.90
C TYR A 150 -12.69 6.56 11.42
N ASP A 151 -13.73 7.09 12.05
CA ASP A 151 -13.92 7.08 13.51
C ASP A 151 -12.74 7.72 14.29
N GLY A 152 -12.12 8.76 13.70
CA GLY A 152 -11.02 9.51 14.32
C GLY A 152 -9.66 8.79 14.32
N LEU A 153 -9.54 7.67 13.58
CA LEU A 153 -8.26 6.98 13.45
C LEU A 153 -7.28 7.78 12.58
N GLU A 154 -6.02 7.73 12.98
CA GLU A 154 -4.89 8.31 12.23
C GLU A 154 -4.04 7.22 11.60
N HIS A 155 -3.48 7.53 10.43
CA HIS A 155 -2.56 6.61 9.75
C HIS A 155 -1.28 6.42 10.56
N ARG A 156 -0.82 5.17 10.59
CA ARG A 156 0.48 4.78 11.17
C ARG A 156 1.23 3.90 10.18
N SER A 157 2.47 4.27 9.91
CA SER A 157 3.36 3.48 9.06
C SER A 157 4.31 2.65 9.91
N ILE A 158 4.54 1.41 9.50
CA ILE A 158 5.56 0.56 10.13
C ILE A 158 6.97 1.15 10.00
N ALA A 159 7.21 1.99 9.01
CA ALA A 159 8.49 2.69 8.85
C ALA A 159 8.84 3.57 10.06
N SER A 160 7.85 3.97 10.87
CA SER A 160 8.04 4.74 12.10
C SER A 160 8.48 3.90 13.28
N GLU A 161 8.36 2.57 13.21
CA GLU A 161 8.80 1.70 14.30
C GLU A 161 10.33 1.64 14.38
N PRO A 162 10.90 1.50 15.58
CA PRO A 162 12.35 1.48 15.77
C PRO A 162 13.05 0.40 14.91
N GLY A 163 14.01 0.83 14.09
CA GLY A 163 14.79 -0.03 13.20
C GLY A 163 14.08 -0.45 11.92
N MET A 164 12.88 0.10 11.62
CA MET A 164 12.12 -0.28 10.43
C MET A 164 12.36 0.63 9.22
N ARG A 165 12.80 1.87 9.40
CA ARG A 165 13.04 2.84 8.32
C ARG A 165 13.89 2.25 7.19
N ASP A 166 14.98 1.58 7.52
CA ASP A 166 15.96 1.07 6.55
C ASP A 166 15.66 -0.37 6.07
N ARG A 167 14.50 -0.90 6.43
CA ARG A 167 13.97 -2.19 5.97
C ARG A 167 12.50 -2.14 5.55
N THR A 168 11.98 -0.93 5.30
CA THR A 168 10.61 -0.74 4.81
C THR A 168 10.61 -0.04 3.46
N VAL A 169 9.83 -0.57 2.55
CA VAL A 169 9.40 0.12 1.32
C VAL A 169 7.95 0.52 1.52
N ILE A 170 7.69 1.82 1.62
CA ILE A 170 6.35 2.40 1.62
C ILE A 170 5.85 2.45 0.17
N LEU A 171 4.67 1.92 -0.07
CA LEU A 171 3.96 2.00 -1.33
C LEU A 171 2.74 2.89 -1.16
N GLY A 172 2.64 3.95 -1.96
CA GLY A 172 1.49 4.84 -1.97
C GLY A 172 0.88 5.02 -3.34
N SER A 173 -0.33 5.55 -3.38
CA SER A 173 -1.08 5.70 -4.63
C SER A 173 -1.94 6.96 -4.64
N PHE A 174 -1.92 7.69 -5.74
CA PHE A 174 -2.83 8.82 -5.99
C PHE A 174 -4.26 8.36 -6.33
N SER A 175 -4.41 7.09 -6.71
CA SER A 175 -5.66 6.53 -7.20
C SER A 175 -6.82 6.67 -6.22
N LYS A 176 -6.56 6.50 -4.92
CA LYS A 176 -7.61 6.44 -3.90
C LYS A 176 -7.76 7.77 -3.17
N THR A 177 -6.66 8.31 -2.69
CA THR A 177 -6.62 9.58 -1.95
C THR A 177 -7.15 10.76 -2.78
N TYR A 178 -6.82 10.81 -4.07
CA TYR A 178 -7.19 11.91 -4.96
C TYR A 178 -8.20 11.52 -6.06
N SER A 179 -8.80 10.32 -5.99
CA SER A 179 -9.69 9.80 -7.04
C SER A 179 -9.07 9.80 -8.45
N MET A 180 -7.75 9.60 -8.54
CA MET A 180 -6.96 9.67 -9.77
C MET A 180 -6.67 8.29 -10.37
N THR A 181 -7.66 7.38 -10.37
CA THR A 181 -7.44 5.99 -10.81
C THR A 181 -6.95 5.88 -12.25
N GLY A 182 -7.50 6.69 -13.16
CA GLY A 182 -7.13 6.72 -14.59
C GLY A 182 -5.80 7.43 -14.87
N TRP A 183 -5.25 8.20 -13.94
CA TRP A 183 -3.98 8.93 -14.12
C TRP A 183 -2.76 8.02 -14.04
N ARG A 184 -2.92 6.83 -13.41
CA ARG A 184 -1.86 5.83 -13.26
C ARG A 184 -0.60 6.37 -12.59
N ILE A 185 -0.74 7.02 -11.44
CA ILE A 185 0.36 7.55 -10.63
C ILE A 185 0.36 6.86 -9.25
N GLY A 186 1.53 6.41 -8.85
CA GLY A 186 1.86 5.90 -7.51
C GLY A 186 3.28 6.26 -7.16
N TYR A 187 3.71 5.87 -5.97
CA TYR A 187 5.07 6.13 -5.51
C TYR A 187 5.58 5.02 -4.61
N LEU A 188 6.88 4.97 -4.48
CA LEU A 188 7.64 4.17 -3.53
C LEU A 188 8.58 5.07 -2.74
N ALA A 189 8.76 4.77 -1.45
CA ALA A 189 9.82 5.35 -0.64
C ALA A 189 10.46 4.26 0.22
N GLY A 190 11.78 4.20 0.26
CA GLY A 190 12.50 3.14 0.97
C GLY A 190 14.01 3.24 0.85
N PRO A 191 14.76 2.21 1.24
CA PRO A 191 16.21 2.20 1.20
C PRO A 191 16.74 2.49 -0.21
N ALA A 192 17.73 3.39 -0.31
CA ALA A 192 18.26 3.89 -1.59
C ALA A 192 18.72 2.77 -2.54
N GLU A 193 19.29 1.70 -2.01
CA GLU A 193 19.77 0.58 -2.84
C GLU A 193 18.60 -0.20 -3.45
N VAL A 194 17.49 -0.39 -2.70
CA VAL A 194 16.28 -1.04 -3.20
C VAL A 194 15.61 -0.16 -4.26
N ILE A 195 15.47 1.14 -3.98
CA ILE A 195 14.92 2.11 -4.94
C ILE A 195 15.75 2.15 -6.23
N ARG A 196 17.09 2.10 -6.14
CA ARG A 196 17.97 2.04 -7.31
C ARG A 196 17.73 0.79 -8.16
N GLY A 197 17.56 -0.37 -7.53
CA GLY A 197 17.24 -1.62 -8.24
C GLY A 197 15.91 -1.52 -8.99
N MET A 198 14.88 -0.98 -8.33
CA MET A 198 13.58 -0.75 -8.97
C MET A 198 13.64 0.27 -10.12
N ALA A 199 14.44 1.33 -9.99
CA ALA A 199 14.61 2.33 -11.05
C ALA A 199 15.24 1.74 -12.31
N LEU A 200 16.20 0.81 -12.18
CA LEU A 200 16.78 0.09 -13.31
C LEU A 200 15.73 -0.77 -14.04
N LEU A 201 14.89 -1.47 -13.31
CA LEU A 201 13.78 -2.24 -13.90
C LEU A 201 12.75 -1.33 -14.58
N GLN A 202 12.37 -0.22 -13.95
CA GLN A 202 11.43 0.73 -14.53
C GLN A 202 11.90 1.28 -15.87
N GLN A 203 13.19 1.53 -16.01
CA GLN A 203 13.77 2.00 -17.26
C GLN A 203 13.48 1.04 -18.42
N SER A 204 13.48 -0.26 -18.14
CA SER A 204 13.19 -1.29 -19.14
C SER A 204 11.70 -1.50 -19.39
N PHE A 205 10.84 -1.26 -18.41
CA PHE A 205 9.40 -1.51 -18.54
C PHE A 205 8.65 -0.34 -19.17
N VAL A 206 8.91 0.90 -18.74
CA VAL A 206 8.13 2.08 -19.14
C VAL A 206 8.97 3.31 -19.44
N LEU A 207 10.28 3.26 -19.22
CA LEU A 207 11.24 4.36 -19.34
C LEU A 207 10.95 5.50 -18.37
N SER A 208 9.77 6.14 -18.45
CA SER A 208 9.35 7.21 -17.56
C SER A 208 7.83 7.22 -17.38
N VAL A 209 7.37 7.71 -16.24
CA VAL A 209 5.95 7.91 -15.97
C VAL A 209 5.44 9.13 -16.77
N ASN A 210 4.17 9.12 -17.14
CA ASN A 210 3.51 10.18 -17.89
C ASN A 210 3.81 11.58 -17.27
N SER A 211 4.40 12.48 -18.05
CA SER A 211 4.92 13.76 -17.56
C SER A 211 3.82 14.71 -17.07
N PHE A 212 2.75 14.90 -17.83
CA PHE A 212 1.67 15.80 -17.40
C PHE A 212 0.89 15.26 -16.20
N ALA A 213 0.78 13.93 -16.07
CA ALA A 213 0.17 13.31 -14.89
C ALA A 213 1.01 13.54 -13.63
N GLN A 214 2.35 13.52 -13.74
CA GLN A 214 3.22 13.84 -12.61
C GLN A 214 3.05 15.29 -12.13
N TRP A 215 2.93 16.25 -13.04
CA TRP A 215 2.67 17.64 -12.66
C TRP A 215 1.29 17.83 -12.02
N GLY A 216 0.27 17.13 -12.52
CA GLY A 216 -1.03 17.08 -11.85
C GLY A 216 -0.96 16.47 -10.46
N ALA A 217 -0.10 15.46 -10.25
CA ALA A 217 0.14 14.86 -8.95
C ALA A 217 0.89 15.79 -7.98
N VAL A 218 1.81 16.63 -8.47
CA VAL A 218 2.42 17.71 -7.65
C VAL A 218 1.33 18.61 -7.11
N GLU A 219 0.44 19.11 -7.99
CA GLU A 219 -0.67 19.98 -7.57
C GLU A 219 -1.60 19.28 -6.58
N ALA A 220 -1.93 18.01 -6.81
CA ALA A 220 -2.76 17.22 -5.91
C ALA A 220 -2.16 17.12 -4.49
N MET A 221 -0.83 16.98 -4.37
CA MET A 221 -0.15 16.84 -3.08
C MET A 221 0.12 18.18 -2.37
N THR A 222 0.39 19.24 -3.13
CA THR A 222 0.83 20.53 -2.58
C THR A 222 -0.28 21.56 -2.50
N GLY A 223 -1.35 21.39 -3.26
CA GLY A 223 -2.54 22.22 -3.25
C GLY A 223 -3.44 22.00 -2.01
N PRO A 224 -4.59 22.69 -1.95
CA PRO A 224 -5.56 22.51 -0.87
C PRO A 224 -6.02 21.06 -0.74
N GLN A 225 -6.18 20.58 0.49
CA GLN A 225 -6.55 19.19 0.78
C GLN A 225 -8.02 19.01 1.19
N ASP A 226 -8.83 20.07 1.11
CA ASP A 226 -10.25 20.03 1.48
C ASP A 226 -11.03 18.97 0.70
N CYS A 227 -10.73 18.84 -0.59
CA CYS A 227 -11.37 17.83 -1.44
C CYS A 227 -11.09 16.38 -0.97
N VAL A 228 -9.93 16.11 -0.38
CA VAL A 228 -9.59 14.78 0.18
C VAL A 228 -10.46 14.50 1.39
N GLU A 229 -10.63 15.50 2.29
CA GLU A 229 -11.48 15.35 3.46
C GLU A 229 -12.97 15.23 3.08
N GLU A 230 -13.45 16.03 2.12
CA GLU A 230 -14.80 15.90 1.59
C GLU A 230 -15.07 14.49 1.03
N MET A 231 -14.14 13.94 0.23
CA MET A 231 -14.26 12.57 -0.29
C MET A 231 -14.25 11.53 0.84
N ARG A 232 -13.39 11.67 1.84
CA ARG A 232 -13.35 10.78 3.00
C ARG A 232 -14.70 10.78 3.73
N GLN A 233 -15.29 11.96 3.94
CA GLN A 233 -16.61 12.09 4.57
C GLN A 233 -17.70 11.40 3.74
N GLN A 234 -17.68 11.55 2.41
CA GLN A 234 -18.62 10.87 1.53
C GLN A 234 -18.46 9.34 1.58
N PHE A 235 -17.22 8.84 1.68
CA PHE A 235 -16.99 7.40 1.89
C PHE A 235 -17.49 6.94 3.26
N ASP A 236 -17.36 7.73 4.31
CA ASP A 236 -17.87 7.39 5.64
C ASP A 236 -19.40 7.34 5.67
N ILE A 237 -20.08 8.27 5.00
CA ILE A 237 -21.54 8.26 4.84
C ILE A 237 -21.98 6.97 4.14
N ARG A 238 -21.32 6.61 3.02
CA ARG A 238 -21.62 5.38 2.28
C ARG A 238 -21.30 4.13 3.08
N ARG A 239 -20.20 4.12 3.84
CA ARG A 239 -19.83 3.05 4.77
C ARG A 239 -20.95 2.78 5.76
N LYS A 240 -21.42 3.81 6.44
CA LYS A 240 -22.50 3.72 7.44
C LYS A 240 -23.81 3.21 6.83
N ALA A 241 -24.23 3.77 5.71
CA ALA A 241 -25.43 3.34 5.01
C ALA A 241 -25.35 1.88 4.54
N MET A 242 -24.18 1.45 4.03
CA MET A 242 -23.96 0.07 3.62
C MET A 242 -23.99 -0.89 4.81
N MET A 243 -23.34 -0.54 5.93
CA MET A 243 -23.37 -1.36 7.15
C MET A 243 -24.81 -1.51 7.69
N GLU A 244 -25.58 -0.42 7.70
CA GLU A 244 -26.98 -0.45 8.10
C GLU A 244 -27.79 -1.41 7.20
N ALA A 245 -27.68 -1.25 5.87
CA ALA A 245 -28.37 -2.12 4.92
C ALA A 245 -27.97 -3.59 5.07
N LEU A 246 -26.67 -3.90 5.19
CA LEU A 246 -26.17 -5.26 5.33
C LEU A 246 -26.59 -5.91 6.65
N SER A 247 -26.74 -5.13 7.72
CA SER A 247 -27.18 -5.65 9.02
C SER A 247 -28.60 -6.18 9.02
N THR A 248 -29.40 -5.82 8.02
CA THR A 248 -30.77 -6.34 7.86
C THR A 248 -30.85 -7.72 7.14
N ILE A 249 -29.72 -8.15 6.54
CA ILE A 249 -29.68 -9.39 5.76
C ILE A 249 -29.45 -10.58 6.71
N PRO A 250 -30.39 -11.56 6.76
CA PRO A 250 -30.22 -12.73 7.60
C PRO A 250 -29.00 -13.58 7.23
N ASN A 251 -28.32 -14.12 8.23
CA ASN A 251 -27.17 -15.02 8.06
C ASN A 251 -25.93 -14.40 7.41
N VAL A 252 -25.90 -13.08 7.24
CA VAL A 252 -24.70 -12.33 6.82
C VAL A 252 -24.12 -11.61 8.03
N SER A 253 -22.80 -11.63 8.16
CA SER A 253 -22.08 -10.85 9.17
C SER A 253 -20.84 -10.20 8.58
N PHE A 254 -20.34 -9.14 9.21
CA PHE A 254 -19.15 -8.43 8.79
C PHE A 254 -18.52 -7.72 10.00
N ALA A 255 -17.22 -7.46 9.93
CA ALA A 255 -16.57 -6.50 10.82
C ALA A 255 -16.77 -5.08 10.29
N ALA A 256 -17.02 -4.13 11.17
CA ALA A 256 -17.07 -2.72 10.77
C ALA A 256 -15.72 -2.27 10.23
N PRO A 257 -15.63 -1.84 8.95
CA PRO A 257 -14.35 -1.41 8.39
C PRO A 257 -13.89 -0.12 9.04
N LYS A 258 -12.63 -0.07 9.42
CA LYS A 258 -11.97 1.08 10.05
C LYS A 258 -11.28 1.99 9.03
N GLY A 259 -11.06 1.47 7.82
CA GLY A 259 -10.44 2.20 6.72
C GLY A 259 -10.78 1.63 5.35
N ALA A 260 -10.19 2.19 4.30
CA ALA A 260 -10.48 1.90 2.90
C ALA A 260 -11.97 2.12 2.53
N PHE A 261 -12.52 1.40 1.56
CA PHE A 261 -13.94 1.51 1.16
C PHE A 261 -14.55 0.13 0.89
N TYR A 262 -14.08 -0.89 1.62
CA TYR A 262 -14.57 -2.27 1.50
C TYR A 262 -15.31 -2.67 2.76
N ILE A 263 -16.31 -3.55 2.59
CA ILE A 263 -16.90 -4.33 3.66
C ILE A 263 -16.74 -5.81 3.29
N TYR A 264 -16.05 -6.56 4.14
CA TYR A 264 -15.77 -7.97 3.92
C TYR A 264 -16.84 -8.81 4.60
N LEU A 265 -17.65 -9.50 3.79
CA LEU A 265 -18.81 -10.24 4.26
C LEU A 265 -18.46 -11.69 4.62
N ASN A 266 -18.97 -12.17 5.75
CA ASN A 266 -19.09 -13.57 6.03
C ASN A 266 -20.52 -14.01 5.69
N HIS A 267 -20.65 -14.93 4.73
CA HIS A 267 -21.91 -15.50 4.27
C HIS A 267 -22.03 -17.01 4.55
N GLU A 268 -21.13 -17.59 5.34
CA GLU A 268 -21.07 -19.02 5.63
C GLU A 268 -22.43 -19.59 6.10
N LYS A 269 -23.13 -18.81 6.95
CA LYS A 269 -24.45 -19.21 7.47
C LYS A 269 -25.59 -19.11 6.45
N THR A 270 -25.36 -18.56 5.27
CA THR A 270 -26.37 -18.51 4.20
C THR A 270 -26.53 -19.86 3.49
N GLY A 271 -25.52 -20.73 3.56
CA GLY A 271 -25.45 -21.98 2.81
C GLY A 271 -25.22 -21.80 1.30
N LEU A 272 -24.92 -20.55 0.86
CA LEU A 272 -24.59 -20.28 -0.54
C LEU A 272 -23.11 -20.60 -0.78
N ASP A 273 -22.84 -21.26 -1.89
CA ASP A 273 -21.47 -21.50 -2.36
C ASP A 273 -20.89 -20.20 -2.94
N PRO A 274 -19.70 -19.78 -2.53
CA PRO A 274 -19.05 -18.65 -3.17
C PRO A 274 -18.67 -19.05 -4.61
N VAL A 275 -19.21 -18.33 -5.59
CA VAL A 275 -18.91 -18.54 -7.02
C VAL A 275 -17.57 -17.94 -7.37
#